data_d91cb96509833a983a62387d0bb39c95
#
_entry.id   d91cb96509833a983a62387d0bb39c95
#
_cell.length_a   1.000
_cell.length_b   1.000
_cell.length_c   1.000
_cell.angle_alpha   90.00
_cell.angle_beta   90.00
_cell.angle_gamma   90.00
#
_symmetry.space_group_name_H-M   'P 1'
#
loop_
_entity.id
_entity.type
_entity.pdbx_description
1 polymer ?
#
loop_
_entity_poly.entity_id
_entity_poly.type
_entity_poly.pdbx_seq_one_letter_code
_entity_poly.pdbx_strand_id
1 'polypeptide(L)'
;MRKYLAKGIKISIFFAVGIIILYLVYQRQDAAYQAECALKGIAMADCSLLTKIAADISNANYIWIFVIMFLFMVTNLLRALRWKMMFRAIGYQPRMVNLFGTIMINYLANLGIPRSGEVIRAGLLSGYEDIPVEKVLGTIFTDRIFDVFMLLIVMLLTVFLGGNDFIAYLNENMNFGDKLSGLFDNTLLVGVLLLFGVITLYLVWKFRSKIYHSSLGRKLISLFVGFSDGVQSVRKVSSISLFLFYTVMIWVLYYFMMYLAFFSFAPTSGLGLIAGLVVFTFGSLGILIPTPGGMGSYHYLVGEALAMYGVSGADAFSFANIMFFSIQIFVNIIFGSIALILLPLLNKER
;
A
#
# COMPACT_ATOMS: atom_id res chain seq x y z
N MET A 1 -4.02 -2.74 -32.25
CA MET A 1 -3.87 -1.30 -32.02
C MET A 1 -4.87 -0.74 -30.99
N ARG A 2 -6.19 -0.81 -31.16
CA ARG A 2 -7.20 -0.31 -30.19
C ARG A 2 -7.04 -0.81 -28.74
N LYS A 3 -6.67 -2.08 -28.51
CA LYS A 3 -6.46 -2.66 -27.17
C LYS A 3 -5.26 -2.05 -26.41
N TYR A 4 -4.19 -1.75 -27.14
CA TYR A 4 -2.99 -1.10 -26.53
C TYR A 4 -3.25 0.38 -26.27
N LEU A 5 -4.00 1.06 -27.13
CA LEU A 5 -4.43 2.45 -26.93
C LEU A 5 -5.31 2.59 -25.68
N ALA A 6 -6.29 1.69 -25.47
CA ALA A 6 -7.16 1.70 -24.31
C ALA A 6 -6.41 1.40 -23.01
N LYS A 7 -5.36 0.54 -23.04
CA LYS A 7 -4.48 0.31 -21.88
C LYS A 7 -3.63 1.55 -21.59
N GLY A 8 -3.06 2.19 -22.61
CA GLY A 8 -2.29 3.43 -22.47
C GLY A 8 -3.14 4.54 -21.83
N ILE A 9 -4.35 4.76 -22.31
CA ILE A 9 -5.28 5.77 -21.77
C ILE A 9 -5.60 5.51 -20.29
N LYS A 10 -5.88 4.25 -19.88
CA LYS A 10 -6.11 3.93 -18.47
C LYS A 10 -4.91 4.25 -17.59
N ILE A 11 -3.70 3.89 -18.01
CA ILE A 11 -2.46 4.19 -17.29
C ILE A 11 -2.31 5.70 -17.13
N SER A 12 -2.49 6.45 -18.23
CA SER A 12 -2.39 7.92 -18.22
C SER A 12 -3.41 8.56 -17.28
N ILE A 13 -4.65 8.03 -17.20
CA ILE A 13 -5.68 8.53 -16.28
C ILE A 13 -5.25 8.33 -14.82
N PHE A 14 -4.72 7.16 -14.45
CA PHE A 14 -4.27 6.91 -13.06
C PHE A 14 -3.09 7.82 -12.67
N PHE A 15 -2.13 8.02 -13.58
CA PHE A 15 -1.05 8.98 -13.36
C PHE A 15 -1.56 10.41 -13.24
N ALA A 16 -2.46 10.82 -14.11
CA ALA A 16 -3.07 12.14 -14.07
C ALA A 16 -3.79 12.39 -12.75
N VAL A 17 -4.58 11.42 -12.24
CA VAL A 17 -5.26 11.54 -10.94
C VAL A 17 -4.25 11.72 -9.81
N GLY A 18 -3.19 10.89 -9.77
CA GLY A 18 -2.15 11.01 -8.75
C GLY A 18 -1.43 12.35 -8.78
N ILE A 19 -1.06 12.82 -9.99
CA ILE A 19 -0.41 14.11 -10.20
C ILE A 19 -1.35 15.26 -9.84
N ILE A 20 -2.62 15.18 -10.21
CA ILE A 20 -3.62 16.21 -9.87
C ILE A 20 -3.78 16.33 -8.36
N ILE A 21 -3.93 15.20 -7.65
CA ILE A 21 -4.03 15.21 -6.19
C ILE A 21 -2.76 15.80 -5.58
N LEU A 22 -1.58 15.38 -6.01
CA LEU A 22 -0.30 15.92 -5.53
C LEU A 22 -0.19 17.42 -5.79
N TYR A 23 -0.61 17.87 -6.98
CA TYR A 23 -0.60 19.29 -7.36
C TYR A 23 -1.56 20.13 -6.51
N LEU A 24 -2.77 19.63 -6.24
CA LEU A 24 -3.73 20.31 -5.37
C LEU A 24 -3.22 20.40 -3.93
N VAL A 25 -2.61 19.32 -3.41
CA VAL A 25 -1.98 19.34 -2.09
C VAL A 25 -0.81 20.31 -2.07
N TYR A 26 0.03 20.32 -3.11
CA TYR A 26 1.13 21.27 -3.26
C TYR A 26 0.62 22.71 -3.24
N GLN A 27 -0.40 23.06 -4.05
CA GLN A 27 -0.95 24.42 -4.10
C GLN A 27 -1.51 24.89 -2.74
N ARG A 28 -2.23 23.99 -2.04
CA ARG A 28 -2.74 24.30 -0.69
C ARG A 28 -1.60 24.60 0.28
N GLN A 29 -0.53 23.79 0.25
CA GLN A 29 0.61 23.96 1.13
C GLN A 29 1.47 25.18 0.74
N ASP A 30 1.63 25.44 -0.56
CA ASP A 30 2.36 26.61 -1.06
C ASP A 30 1.66 27.92 -0.64
N ALA A 31 0.33 27.99 -0.79
CA ALA A 31 -0.45 29.15 -0.34
C ALA A 31 -0.34 29.36 1.19
N ALA A 32 -0.40 28.27 1.98
CA ALA A 32 -0.22 28.35 3.43
C ALA A 32 1.20 28.78 3.81
N TYR A 33 2.21 28.29 3.11
CA TYR A 33 3.61 28.66 3.32
C TYR A 33 3.88 30.12 2.95
N GLN A 34 3.32 30.62 1.84
CA GLN A 34 3.41 32.04 1.47
C GLN A 34 2.77 32.95 2.51
N ALA A 35 1.61 32.55 3.06
CA ALA A 35 0.98 33.28 4.16
C ALA A 35 1.86 33.32 5.42
N GLU A 36 2.50 32.20 5.77
CA GLU A 36 3.47 32.13 6.88
C GLU A 36 4.69 33.03 6.64
N CYS A 37 5.24 33.04 5.41
CA CYS A 37 6.34 33.92 5.03
C CYS A 37 5.96 35.40 5.20
N ALA A 38 4.76 35.78 4.75
CA ALA A 38 4.28 37.15 4.88
C ALA A 38 4.19 37.58 6.35
N LEU A 39 3.75 36.70 7.25
CA LEU A 39 3.71 36.98 8.69
C LEU A 39 5.13 37.10 9.29
N LYS A 40 6.11 36.43 8.74
CA LYS A 40 7.52 36.49 9.16
C LYS A 40 8.31 37.61 8.49
N GLY A 41 7.69 38.41 7.60
CA GLY A 41 8.36 39.48 6.85
C GLY A 41 9.35 39.00 5.81
N ILE A 42 9.26 37.75 5.35
CA ILE A 42 10.11 37.18 4.30
C ILE A 42 9.61 37.63 2.93
N ALA A 43 10.52 38.10 2.07
CA ALA A 43 10.16 38.52 0.72
C ALA A 43 9.53 37.37 -0.08
N MET A 44 8.44 37.63 -0.82
CA MET A 44 7.75 36.61 -1.63
C MET A 44 8.66 35.94 -2.66
N ALA A 45 9.71 36.62 -3.15
CA ALA A 45 10.69 36.06 -4.06
C ALA A 45 11.51 34.90 -3.43
N ASP A 46 11.71 34.94 -2.11
CA ASP A 46 12.47 33.94 -1.36
C ASP A 46 11.56 32.85 -0.75
N CYS A 47 10.24 33.01 -0.91
CA CYS A 47 9.25 32.14 -0.33
C CYS A 47 8.70 31.11 -1.33
N SER A 48 9.56 30.18 -1.76
CA SER A 48 9.19 29.08 -2.66
C SER A 48 9.15 27.76 -1.88
N LEU A 49 7.99 27.12 -1.84
CA LEU A 49 7.84 25.81 -1.21
C LEU A 49 8.74 24.74 -1.86
N LEU A 50 8.96 24.79 -3.19
CA LEU A 50 9.86 23.86 -3.88
C LEU A 50 11.31 24.03 -3.42
N THR A 51 11.77 25.27 -3.27
CA THR A 51 13.13 25.58 -2.76
C THR A 51 13.28 25.08 -1.33
N LYS A 52 12.25 25.29 -0.48
CA LYS A 52 12.20 24.75 0.88
C LYS A 52 12.32 23.24 0.89
N ILE A 53 11.50 22.52 0.11
CA ILE A 53 11.55 21.06 0.03
C ILE A 53 12.93 20.56 -0.41
N ALA A 54 13.53 21.19 -1.41
CA ALA A 54 14.88 20.83 -1.88
C ALA A 54 15.94 21.03 -0.78
N ALA A 55 15.87 22.13 -0.04
CA ALA A 55 16.73 22.40 1.10
C ALA A 55 16.48 21.37 2.24
N ASP A 56 15.23 21.07 2.55
CA ASP A 56 14.86 20.09 3.58
C ASP A 56 15.36 18.68 3.24
N ILE A 57 15.25 18.27 1.97
CA ILE A 57 15.81 17.00 1.49
C ILE A 57 17.33 17.00 1.63
N SER A 58 18.02 18.10 1.24
CA SER A 58 19.48 18.17 1.34
C SER A 58 19.99 18.15 2.77
N ASN A 59 19.24 18.70 3.71
CA ASN A 59 19.55 18.77 5.15
C ASN A 59 19.03 17.57 5.95
N ALA A 60 18.32 16.63 5.31
CA ALA A 60 17.80 15.47 5.98
C ALA A 60 18.92 14.59 6.56
N ASN A 61 18.66 13.96 7.70
CA ASN A 61 19.60 12.99 8.28
C ASN A 61 19.52 11.65 7.54
N TYR A 62 20.42 11.47 6.58
CA TYR A 62 20.46 10.30 5.71
C TYR A 62 20.75 8.99 6.45
N ILE A 63 21.35 9.02 7.64
CA ILE A 63 21.57 7.81 8.46
C ILE A 63 20.22 7.14 8.74
N TRP A 64 19.23 7.92 9.19
CA TRP A 64 17.90 7.38 9.46
C TRP A 64 17.19 6.92 8.19
N ILE A 65 17.37 7.62 7.06
CA ILE A 65 16.83 7.20 5.77
C ILE A 65 17.39 5.84 5.37
N PHE A 66 18.71 5.62 5.50
CA PHE A 66 19.31 4.29 5.23
C PHE A 66 18.84 3.21 6.19
N VAL A 67 18.67 3.52 7.47
CA VAL A 67 18.09 2.59 8.46
C VAL A 67 16.69 2.16 8.03
N ILE A 68 15.85 3.10 7.62
CA ILE A 68 14.50 2.82 7.16
C ILE A 68 14.50 1.97 5.87
N MET A 69 15.37 2.28 4.92
CA MET A 69 15.53 1.48 3.70
C MET A 69 15.96 0.05 4.02
N PHE A 70 16.88 -0.12 4.96
CA PHE A 70 17.30 -1.44 5.44
C PHE A 70 16.13 -2.20 6.10
N LEU A 71 15.39 -1.55 7.00
CA LEU A 71 14.20 -2.14 7.63
C LEU A 71 13.14 -2.53 6.59
N PHE A 72 12.97 -1.74 5.53
CA PHE A 72 12.09 -2.09 4.43
C PHE A 72 12.51 -3.40 3.74
N MET A 73 13.81 -3.59 3.52
CA MET A 73 14.33 -4.84 2.94
C MET A 73 14.11 -6.03 3.87
N VAL A 74 14.37 -5.86 5.17
CA VAL A 74 14.09 -6.88 6.20
C VAL A 74 12.60 -7.24 6.22
N THR A 75 11.72 -6.24 6.19
CA THR A 75 10.26 -6.44 6.18
C THR A 75 9.83 -7.26 4.97
N ASN A 76 10.39 -6.98 3.80
CA ASN A 76 10.08 -7.74 2.58
C ASN A 76 10.68 -9.15 2.59
N LEU A 77 11.81 -9.36 3.27
CA LEU A 77 12.34 -10.70 3.50
C LEU A 77 11.39 -11.52 4.41
N LEU A 78 10.88 -10.93 5.50
CA LEU A 78 9.87 -11.57 6.35
C LEU A 78 8.59 -11.88 5.58
N ARG A 79 8.15 -10.97 4.70
CA ARG A 79 7.02 -11.19 3.78
C ARG A 79 7.28 -12.37 2.86
N ALA A 80 8.48 -12.50 2.29
CA ALA A 80 8.84 -13.63 1.43
C ALA A 80 8.89 -14.95 2.23
N LEU A 81 9.38 -14.94 3.48
CA LEU A 81 9.37 -16.11 4.36
C LEU A 81 7.95 -16.54 4.72
N ARG A 82 7.07 -15.59 5.10
CA ARG A 82 5.64 -15.85 5.34
C ARG A 82 4.98 -16.46 4.10
N TRP A 83 5.25 -15.90 2.93
CA TRP A 83 4.69 -16.37 1.67
C TRP A 83 5.20 -17.77 1.31
N LYS A 84 6.47 -18.09 1.57
CA LYS A 84 7.03 -19.42 1.42
C LYS A 84 6.31 -20.48 2.25
N MET A 85 5.87 -20.13 3.47
CA MET A 85 5.09 -21.05 4.32
C MET A 85 3.75 -21.43 3.67
N MET A 86 3.06 -20.48 3.03
CA MET A 86 1.80 -20.74 2.34
C MET A 86 2.02 -21.68 1.13
N PHE A 87 3.11 -21.52 0.36
CA PHE A 87 3.42 -22.42 -0.74
C PHE A 87 3.76 -23.81 -0.27
N ARG A 88 4.53 -23.95 0.80
CA ARG A 88 4.83 -25.27 1.40
C ARG A 88 3.57 -26.01 1.83
N ALA A 89 2.60 -25.27 2.37
CA ALA A 89 1.31 -25.83 2.81
C ALA A 89 0.46 -26.41 1.66
N ILE A 90 0.71 -25.99 0.41
CA ILE A 90 0.03 -26.51 -0.79
C ILE A 90 0.96 -27.35 -1.67
N GLY A 91 2.11 -27.80 -1.11
CA GLY A 91 3.00 -28.78 -1.74
C GLY A 91 4.07 -28.19 -2.68
N TYR A 92 4.29 -26.87 -2.68
CA TYR A 92 5.31 -26.20 -3.49
C TYR A 92 6.47 -25.68 -2.65
N GLN A 93 7.67 -25.65 -3.23
CA GLN A 93 8.88 -25.16 -2.54
C GLN A 93 9.62 -24.12 -3.39
N PRO A 94 9.02 -22.93 -3.61
CA PRO A 94 9.66 -21.90 -4.42
C PRO A 94 10.96 -21.40 -3.79
N ARG A 95 11.92 -21.02 -4.64
CA ARG A 95 13.20 -20.44 -4.21
C ARG A 95 12.99 -19.07 -3.58
N MET A 96 13.71 -18.79 -2.48
CA MET A 96 13.62 -17.49 -1.78
C MET A 96 13.93 -16.30 -2.69
N VAL A 97 14.90 -16.47 -3.60
CA VAL A 97 15.28 -15.43 -4.56
C VAL A 97 14.11 -15.06 -5.46
N ASN A 98 13.33 -16.06 -5.96
CA ASN A 98 12.17 -15.81 -6.80
C ASN A 98 11.01 -15.18 -6.01
N LEU A 99 10.77 -15.63 -4.78
CA LEU A 99 9.78 -15.02 -3.89
C LEU A 99 10.11 -13.55 -3.60
N PHE A 100 11.32 -13.28 -3.13
CA PHE A 100 11.75 -11.94 -2.77
C PHE A 100 11.84 -11.03 -4.00
N GLY A 101 12.45 -11.48 -5.09
CA GLY A 101 12.60 -10.68 -6.30
C GLY A 101 11.26 -10.34 -6.95
N THR A 102 10.29 -11.27 -6.97
CA THR A 102 8.96 -10.96 -7.50
C THR A 102 8.18 -9.99 -6.62
N ILE A 103 8.44 -9.94 -5.28
CA ILE A 103 7.93 -8.89 -4.40
C ILE A 103 8.52 -7.53 -4.79
N MET A 104 9.83 -7.45 -5.05
CA MET A 104 10.46 -6.18 -5.47
C MET A 104 9.92 -5.70 -6.82
N ILE A 105 9.75 -6.60 -7.79
CA ILE A 105 9.14 -6.28 -9.09
C ILE A 105 7.68 -5.83 -8.93
N ASN A 106 6.92 -6.41 -8.00
CA ASN A 106 5.56 -5.97 -7.70
C ASN A 106 5.52 -4.48 -7.28
N TYR A 107 6.43 -4.03 -6.41
CA TYR A 107 6.47 -2.63 -6.00
C TYR A 107 6.87 -1.72 -7.17
N LEU A 108 7.89 -2.11 -7.96
CA LEU A 108 8.28 -1.37 -9.16
C LEU A 108 7.10 -1.24 -10.14
N ALA A 109 6.36 -2.32 -10.39
CA ALA A 109 5.22 -2.31 -11.28
C ALA A 109 4.07 -1.41 -10.80
N ASN A 110 3.87 -1.34 -9.48
CA ASN A 110 2.84 -0.48 -8.87
C ASN A 110 3.15 1.01 -8.97
N LEU A 111 4.42 1.40 -9.21
CA LEU A 111 4.76 2.78 -9.57
C LEU A 111 4.22 3.15 -10.96
N GLY A 112 4.26 2.21 -11.89
CA GLY A 112 3.77 2.44 -13.25
C GLY A 112 2.26 2.31 -13.38
N ILE A 113 1.70 1.22 -12.90
CA ILE A 113 0.27 0.92 -13.00
C ILE A 113 -0.23 0.50 -11.61
N PRO A 114 -1.08 1.29 -10.96
CA PRO A 114 -1.59 0.98 -9.64
C PRO A 114 -2.20 -0.43 -9.59
N ARG A 115 -1.82 -1.22 -8.58
CA ARG A 115 -2.31 -2.58 -8.33
C ARG A 115 -2.01 -3.61 -9.43
N SER A 116 -1.19 -3.28 -10.44
CA SER A 116 -0.76 -4.27 -11.44
C SER A 116 0.31 -5.23 -10.92
N GLY A 117 1.01 -4.82 -9.89
CA GLY A 117 2.13 -5.56 -9.33
C GLY A 117 1.75 -6.96 -8.85
N GLU A 118 0.56 -7.15 -8.26
CA GLU A 118 0.10 -8.45 -7.81
C GLU A 118 -0.06 -9.44 -8.97
N VAL A 119 -0.60 -8.98 -10.10
CA VAL A 119 -0.78 -9.82 -11.29
C VAL A 119 0.57 -10.14 -11.93
N ILE A 120 1.46 -9.14 -12.03
CA ILE A 120 2.82 -9.31 -12.57
C ILE A 120 3.62 -10.28 -11.69
N ARG A 121 3.58 -10.09 -10.37
CA ARG A 121 4.22 -10.97 -9.37
C ARG A 121 3.71 -12.41 -9.50
N ALA A 122 2.39 -12.59 -9.65
CA ALA A 122 1.81 -13.92 -9.81
C ALA A 122 2.29 -14.62 -11.10
N GLY A 123 2.26 -13.89 -12.22
CA GLY A 123 2.70 -14.44 -13.51
C GLY A 123 4.18 -14.79 -13.53
N LEU A 124 5.03 -13.92 -12.99
CA LEU A 124 6.49 -14.18 -12.92
C LEU A 124 6.81 -15.37 -12.03
N LEU A 125 6.23 -15.43 -10.82
CA LEU A 125 6.49 -16.56 -9.92
C LEU A 125 5.97 -17.88 -10.50
N SER A 126 4.78 -17.86 -11.10
CA SER A 126 4.22 -19.01 -11.81
C SER A 126 5.17 -19.53 -12.88
N GLY A 127 5.74 -18.62 -13.70
CA GLY A 127 6.67 -19.00 -14.77
C GLY A 127 8.04 -19.47 -14.29
N TYR A 128 8.54 -18.96 -13.15
CA TYR A 128 9.86 -19.37 -12.63
C TYR A 128 9.82 -20.64 -11.79
N GLU A 129 8.68 -21.00 -11.22
CA GLU A 129 8.58 -22.10 -10.24
C GLU A 129 7.59 -23.20 -10.68
N ASP A 130 7.05 -23.11 -11.91
CA ASP A 130 6.04 -24.04 -12.46
C ASP A 130 4.82 -24.26 -11.55
N ILE A 131 4.40 -23.18 -10.88
CA ILE A 131 3.23 -23.18 -10.00
C ILE A 131 2.03 -22.61 -10.79
N PRO A 132 0.86 -23.27 -10.80
CA PRO A 132 -0.33 -22.71 -11.43
C PRO A 132 -0.64 -21.29 -10.94
N VAL A 133 -0.85 -20.35 -11.87
CA VAL A 133 -1.00 -18.91 -11.54
C VAL A 133 -2.19 -18.64 -10.60
N GLU A 134 -3.25 -19.45 -10.71
CA GLU A 134 -4.42 -19.37 -9.83
C GLU A 134 -4.08 -19.69 -8.37
N LYS A 135 -3.18 -20.64 -8.11
CA LYS A 135 -2.68 -20.94 -6.76
C LYS A 135 -1.83 -19.81 -6.22
N VAL A 136 -0.98 -19.23 -7.07
CA VAL A 136 -0.19 -18.06 -6.69
C VAL A 136 -1.09 -16.88 -6.35
N LEU A 137 -2.10 -16.59 -7.17
CA LEU A 137 -3.09 -15.54 -6.90
C LEU A 137 -3.86 -15.79 -5.60
N GLY A 138 -4.24 -17.04 -5.32
CA GLY A 138 -4.90 -17.42 -4.08
C GLY A 138 -4.04 -17.12 -2.85
N THR A 139 -2.73 -17.42 -2.90
CA THR A 139 -1.80 -17.09 -1.80
C THR A 139 -1.57 -15.58 -1.65
N ILE A 140 -1.51 -14.83 -2.76
CA ILE A 140 -1.42 -13.36 -2.72
C ILE A 140 -2.69 -12.76 -2.09
N PHE A 141 -3.85 -13.24 -2.48
CA PHE A 141 -5.13 -12.78 -1.90
C PHE A 141 -5.19 -13.04 -0.39
N THR A 142 -4.75 -14.21 0.04
CA THR A 142 -4.63 -14.55 1.48
C THR A 142 -3.67 -13.60 2.19
N ASP A 143 -2.51 -13.30 1.60
CA ASP A 143 -1.54 -12.33 2.11
C ASP A 143 -2.20 -10.96 2.34
N ARG A 144 -3.06 -10.51 1.40
CA ARG A 144 -3.82 -9.25 1.51
C ARG A 144 -4.89 -9.27 2.59
N ILE A 145 -5.59 -10.39 2.80
CA ILE A 145 -6.56 -10.51 3.90
C ILE A 145 -5.87 -10.27 5.25
N PHE A 146 -4.70 -10.87 5.48
CA PHE A 146 -3.94 -10.64 6.71
C PHE A 146 -3.44 -9.21 6.83
N ASP A 147 -3.01 -8.59 5.72
CA ASP A 147 -2.60 -7.18 5.72
C ASP A 147 -3.79 -6.26 6.09
N VAL A 148 -5.00 -6.48 5.53
CA VAL A 148 -6.21 -5.72 5.89
C VAL A 148 -6.57 -5.93 7.37
N PHE A 149 -6.51 -7.18 7.86
CA PHE A 149 -6.78 -7.48 9.26
C PHE A 149 -5.81 -6.76 10.21
N MET A 150 -4.52 -6.77 9.88
CA MET A 150 -3.50 -6.05 10.66
C MET A 150 -3.71 -4.53 10.60
N LEU A 151 -4.08 -3.97 9.44
CA LEU A 151 -4.41 -2.54 9.33
C LEU A 151 -5.58 -2.18 10.26
N LEU A 152 -6.63 -2.99 10.31
CA LEU A 152 -7.75 -2.77 11.24
C LEU A 152 -7.28 -2.81 12.70
N ILE A 153 -6.39 -3.74 13.07
CA ILE A 153 -5.80 -3.77 14.41
C ILE A 153 -5.03 -2.49 14.69
N VAL A 154 -4.19 -2.04 13.76
CA VAL A 154 -3.41 -0.79 13.92
C VAL A 154 -4.34 0.41 14.04
N MET A 155 -5.40 0.50 13.23
CA MET A 155 -6.42 1.56 13.35
C MET A 155 -7.09 1.56 14.73
N LEU A 156 -7.49 0.39 15.23
CA LEU A 156 -8.07 0.26 16.57
C LEU A 156 -7.08 0.68 17.67
N LEU A 157 -5.81 0.27 17.56
CA LEU A 157 -4.75 0.72 18.46
C LEU A 157 -4.56 2.24 18.41
N THR A 158 -4.61 2.83 17.21
CA THR A 158 -4.51 4.29 17.02
C THR A 158 -5.66 5.03 17.69
N VAL A 159 -6.89 4.55 17.53
CA VAL A 159 -8.06 5.14 18.22
C VAL A 159 -7.94 5.00 19.73
N PHE A 160 -7.51 3.82 20.22
CA PHE A 160 -7.40 3.55 21.65
C PHE A 160 -6.27 4.33 22.33
N LEU A 161 -5.10 4.41 21.69
CA LEU A 161 -3.90 5.08 22.25
C LEU A 161 -3.84 6.56 21.92
N GLY A 162 -4.46 7.00 20.81
CA GLY A 162 -4.52 8.41 20.39
C GLY A 162 -5.43 9.29 21.25
N GLY A 163 -6.30 8.67 22.04
CA GLY A 163 -7.11 9.35 23.02
C GLY A 163 -8.20 10.27 22.44
N ASN A 164 -8.78 11.13 23.33
CA ASN A 164 -9.89 12.01 22.98
C ASN A 164 -9.51 13.06 21.93
N ASP A 165 -8.29 13.55 21.92
CA ASP A 165 -7.84 14.57 20.96
C ASP A 165 -7.85 14.03 19.53
N PHE A 166 -7.46 12.77 19.35
CA PHE A 166 -7.54 12.09 18.05
C PHE A 166 -8.99 11.93 17.58
N ILE A 167 -9.88 11.52 18.47
CA ILE A 167 -11.31 11.34 18.17
C ILE A 167 -11.98 12.70 17.87
N ALA A 168 -11.65 13.73 18.65
CA ALA A 168 -12.13 15.08 18.41
C ALA A 168 -11.70 15.59 17.03
N TYR A 169 -10.42 15.43 16.67
CA TYR A 169 -9.91 15.81 15.36
C TYR A 169 -10.64 15.08 14.20
N LEU A 170 -10.89 13.79 14.35
CA LEU A 170 -11.63 13.01 13.33
C LEU A 170 -13.06 13.54 13.17
N ASN A 171 -13.73 13.88 14.26
CA ASN A 171 -15.09 14.41 14.22
C ASN A 171 -15.15 15.81 13.60
N GLU A 172 -14.22 16.71 13.97
CA GLU A 172 -14.19 18.07 13.47
C GLU A 172 -13.79 18.19 12.00
N ASN A 173 -12.78 17.41 11.57
CA ASN A 173 -12.19 17.57 10.24
C ASN A 173 -12.70 16.58 9.20
N MET A 174 -13.18 15.41 9.61
CA MET A 174 -13.60 14.36 8.68
C MET A 174 -15.10 14.10 8.68
N ASN A 175 -15.88 14.64 9.65
CA ASN A 175 -17.30 14.32 9.84
C ASN A 175 -17.54 12.80 9.72
N PHE A 176 -16.66 12.02 10.38
CA PHE A 176 -16.59 10.57 10.18
C PHE A 176 -17.89 9.89 10.58
N GLY A 177 -18.53 10.37 11.66
CA GLY A 177 -19.83 9.92 12.11
C GLY A 177 -20.94 10.13 11.07
N ASP A 178 -21.03 11.34 10.52
CA ASP A 178 -22.06 11.70 9.54
C ASP A 178 -21.85 11.02 8.19
N LYS A 179 -20.61 10.83 7.77
CA LYS A 179 -20.31 10.10 6.51
C LYS A 179 -20.56 8.60 6.65
N LEU A 180 -20.29 8.03 7.83
CA LEU A 180 -20.56 6.62 8.08
C LEU A 180 -22.06 6.35 8.18
N SER A 181 -22.82 7.19 8.90
CA SER A 181 -24.28 7.12 8.95
C SER A 181 -24.90 7.30 7.56
N GLY A 182 -24.44 8.30 6.78
CA GLY A 182 -24.92 8.54 5.43
C GLY A 182 -24.70 7.40 4.44
N LEU A 183 -23.68 6.54 4.67
CA LEU A 183 -23.51 5.30 3.88
C LEU A 183 -24.60 4.25 4.21
N PHE A 184 -25.06 4.20 5.47
CA PHE A 184 -26.10 3.29 5.90
C PHE A 184 -27.51 3.87 5.75
N ASP A 185 -27.65 5.20 5.73
CA ASP A 185 -28.92 5.90 5.51
C ASP A 185 -29.43 5.77 4.08
N ASN A 186 -28.53 5.48 3.12
CA ASN A 186 -28.93 5.20 1.75
C ASN A 186 -29.44 3.74 1.60
N THR A 187 -30.52 3.45 2.30
CA THR A 187 -31.17 2.14 2.32
C THR A 187 -31.50 1.61 0.92
N LEU A 188 -31.73 2.51 -0.04
CA LEU A 188 -32.01 2.16 -1.43
C LEU A 188 -30.76 1.60 -2.12
N LEU A 189 -29.59 2.22 -1.92
CA LEU A 189 -28.31 1.74 -2.49
C LEU A 189 -27.93 0.38 -1.89
N VAL A 190 -28.04 0.24 -0.57
CA VAL A 190 -27.76 -1.02 0.15
C VAL A 190 -28.73 -2.11 -0.32
N GLY A 191 -30.03 -1.77 -0.45
CA GLY A 191 -31.07 -2.69 -0.95
C GLY A 191 -30.78 -3.15 -2.39
N VAL A 192 -30.39 -2.23 -3.28
CA VAL A 192 -30.04 -2.56 -4.68
C VAL A 192 -28.81 -3.45 -4.75
N LEU A 193 -27.76 -3.18 -3.96
CA LEU A 193 -26.54 -4.01 -3.92
C LEU A 193 -26.84 -5.43 -3.37
N LEU A 194 -27.64 -5.54 -2.32
CA LEU A 194 -28.08 -6.82 -1.78
C LEU A 194 -28.94 -7.59 -2.80
N LEU A 195 -29.91 -6.94 -3.43
CA LEU A 195 -30.75 -7.54 -4.46
C LEU A 195 -29.92 -8.03 -5.65
N PHE A 196 -28.95 -7.24 -6.11
CA PHE A 196 -28.00 -7.62 -7.18
C PHE A 196 -27.17 -8.85 -6.76
N GLY A 197 -26.68 -8.88 -5.52
CA GLY A 197 -25.97 -10.04 -4.94
C GLY A 197 -26.83 -11.29 -4.94
N VAL A 198 -28.06 -11.20 -4.45
CA VAL A 198 -29.02 -12.32 -4.41
C VAL A 198 -29.38 -12.82 -5.81
N ILE A 199 -29.65 -11.90 -6.77
CA ILE A 199 -29.93 -12.26 -8.16
C ILE A 199 -28.73 -12.98 -8.78
N THR A 200 -27.51 -12.48 -8.56
CA THR A 200 -26.29 -13.10 -9.08
C THR A 200 -26.10 -14.51 -8.51
N LEU A 201 -26.26 -14.68 -7.21
CA LEU A 201 -26.19 -16.00 -6.55
C LEU A 201 -27.26 -16.95 -7.08
N TYR A 202 -28.50 -16.48 -7.26
CA TYR A 202 -29.59 -17.26 -7.84
C TYR A 202 -29.29 -17.69 -9.28
N LEU A 203 -28.79 -16.78 -10.11
CA LEU A 203 -28.43 -17.10 -11.51
C LEU A 203 -27.30 -18.14 -11.55
N VAL A 204 -26.26 -17.98 -10.74
CA VAL A 204 -25.17 -18.96 -10.62
C VAL A 204 -25.69 -20.32 -10.18
N TRP A 205 -26.58 -20.35 -9.17
CA TRP A 205 -27.20 -21.58 -8.70
C TRP A 205 -28.10 -22.23 -9.77
N LYS A 206 -28.94 -21.44 -10.44
CA LYS A 206 -29.86 -21.91 -11.50
C LYS A 206 -29.11 -22.48 -12.70
N PHE A 207 -28.02 -21.85 -13.12
CA PHE A 207 -27.23 -22.27 -14.28
C PHE A 207 -26.04 -23.17 -13.94
N ARG A 208 -25.87 -23.57 -12.67
CA ARG A 208 -24.73 -24.38 -12.20
C ARG A 208 -24.44 -25.61 -13.07
N SER A 209 -25.48 -26.35 -13.49
CA SER A 209 -25.31 -27.55 -14.30
C SER A 209 -24.74 -27.24 -15.71
N LYS A 210 -25.27 -26.19 -16.38
CA LYS A 210 -24.74 -25.76 -17.69
C LYS A 210 -23.32 -25.23 -17.57
N ILE A 211 -23.00 -24.49 -16.49
CA ILE A 211 -21.66 -23.98 -16.23
C ILE A 211 -20.70 -25.15 -16.02
N TYR A 212 -21.08 -26.13 -15.21
CA TYR A 212 -20.24 -27.29 -14.87
C TYR A 212 -19.87 -28.15 -16.09
N HIS A 213 -20.80 -28.33 -17.06
CA HIS A 213 -20.58 -29.16 -18.24
C HIS A 213 -19.94 -28.44 -19.42
N SER A 214 -19.88 -27.11 -19.41
CA SER A 214 -19.25 -26.33 -20.48
C SER A 214 -17.69 -26.38 -20.36
N SER A 215 -16.99 -26.28 -21.50
CA SER A 215 -15.52 -26.18 -21.52
C SER A 215 -15.01 -24.95 -20.74
N LEU A 216 -15.72 -23.82 -20.88
CA LEU A 216 -15.44 -22.59 -20.13
C LEU A 216 -15.70 -22.76 -18.64
N GLY A 217 -16.81 -23.44 -18.27
CA GLY A 217 -17.15 -23.70 -16.88
C GLY A 217 -16.13 -24.57 -16.18
N ARG A 218 -15.67 -25.65 -16.83
CA ARG A 218 -14.58 -26.51 -16.28
C ARG A 218 -13.31 -25.70 -16.05
N LYS A 219 -12.93 -24.82 -16.98
CA LYS A 219 -11.77 -23.93 -16.81
C LYS A 219 -11.96 -22.96 -15.65
N LEU A 220 -13.15 -22.37 -15.53
CA LEU A 220 -13.48 -21.47 -14.41
C LEU A 220 -13.47 -22.21 -13.06
N ILE A 221 -13.98 -23.44 -13.02
CA ILE A 221 -13.96 -24.26 -11.80
C ILE A 221 -12.53 -24.62 -11.41
N SER A 222 -11.66 -25.04 -12.37
CA SER A 222 -10.27 -25.33 -12.08
C SER A 222 -9.52 -24.11 -11.55
N LEU A 223 -9.76 -22.93 -12.12
CA LEU A 223 -9.23 -21.66 -11.63
C LEU A 223 -9.73 -21.36 -10.20
N PHE A 224 -11.03 -21.56 -9.94
CA PHE A 224 -11.61 -21.33 -8.62
C PHE A 224 -11.07 -22.32 -7.55
N VAL A 225 -10.94 -23.60 -7.90
CA VAL A 225 -10.36 -24.62 -7.01
C VAL A 225 -8.90 -24.28 -6.71
N GLY A 226 -8.08 -23.97 -7.73
CA GLY A 226 -6.70 -23.57 -7.53
C GLY A 226 -6.55 -22.31 -6.67
N PHE A 227 -7.43 -21.32 -6.89
CA PHE A 227 -7.50 -20.13 -6.05
C PHE A 227 -7.90 -20.47 -4.59
N SER A 228 -8.91 -21.32 -4.41
CA SER A 228 -9.37 -21.78 -3.09
C SER A 228 -8.26 -22.52 -2.33
N ASP A 229 -7.48 -23.36 -3.01
CA ASP A 229 -6.32 -24.04 -2.42
C ASP A 229 -5.29 -23.01 -1.91
N GLY A 230 -5.03 -21.97 -2.69
CA GLY A 230 -4.17 -20.86 -2.28
C GLY A 230 -4.70 -20.14 -1.05
N VAL A 231 -6.00 -19.84 -0.99
CA VAL A 231 -6.64 -19.21 0.18
C VAL A 231 -6.59 -20.11 1.41
N GLN A 232 -6.83 -21.41 1.24
CA GLN A 232 -6.77 -22.37 2.34
C GLN A 232 -5.37 -22.71 2.81
N SER A 233 -4.33 -22.26 2.10
CA SER A 233 -2.92 -22.56 2.43
C SER A 233 -2.57 -22.25 3.89
N VAL A 234 -3.13 -21.16 4.46
CA VAL A 234 -2.88 -20.76 5.85
C VAL A 234 -3.33 -21.81 6.87
N ARG A 235 -4.43 -22.51 6.60
CA ARG A 235 -4.93 -23.57 7.51
C ARG A 235 -4.01 -24.78 7.57
N LYS A 236 -3.15 -24.94 6.55
CA LYS A 236 -2.25 -26.09 6.37
C LYS A 236 -0.78 -25.73 6.62
N VAL A 237 -0.47 -24.50 7.09
CA VAL A 237 0.92 -24.15 7.41
C VAL A 237 1.45 -25.00 8.57
N SER A 238 2.73 -25.38 8.50
CA SER A 238 3.38 -26.24 9.50
C SER A 238 3.44 -25.62 10.89
N SER A 239 3.45 -24.28 11.00
CA SER A 239 3.48 -23.55 12.25
C SER A 239 2.67 -22.24 12.11
N ILE A 240 1.47 -22.23 12.67
CA ILE A 240 0.63 -21.03 12.69
C ILE A 240 1.25 -19.92 13.55
N SER A 241 1.93 -20.29 14.65
CA SER A 241 2.60 -19.33 15.52
C SER A 241 3.71 -18.57 14.79
N LEU A 242 4.52 -19.25 13.97
CA LEU A 242 5.56 -18.61 13.17
C LEU A 242 4.95 -17.74 12.07
N PHE A 243 3.86 -18.16 11.44
CA PHE A 243 3.13 -17.38 10.46
C PHE A 243 2.58 -16.07 11.06
N LEU A 244 1.97 -16.16 12.24
CA LEU A 244 1.47 -14.99 12.96
C LEU A 244 2.62 -14.10 13.44
N PHE A 245 3.72 -14.67 13.90
CA PHE A 245 4.93 -13.92 14.25
C PHE A 245 5.43 -13.07 13.07
N TYR A 246 5.58 -13.67 11.88
CA TYR A 246 5.96 -12.90 10.69
C TYR A 246 4.93 -11.82 10.36
N THR A 247 3.63 -12.13 10.48
CA THR A 247 2.56 -11.17 10.20
C THR A 247 2.65 -9.95 11.13
N VAL A 248 2.76 -10.17 12.43
CA VAL A 248 2.88 -9.08 13.42
C VAL A 248 4.19 -8.32 13.22
N MET A 249 5.32 -9.03 13.05
CA MET A 249 6.64 -8.41 12.91
C MET A 249 6.73 -7.51 11.68
N ILE A 250 6.12 -7.88 10.55
CA ILE A 250 6.04 -7.03 9.35
C ILE A 250 5.39 -5.68 9.69
N TRP A 251 4.29 -5.67 10.43
CA TRP A 251 3.55 -4.45 10.78
C TRP A 251 4.24 -3.64 11.87
N VAL A 252 4.88 -4.31 12.83
CA VAL A 252 5.75 -3.67 13.82
C VAL A 252 6.91 -2.95 13.14
N LEU A 253 7.57 -3.59 12.18
CA LEU A 253 8.66 -2.96 11.43
C LEU A 253 8.16 -1.79 10.58
N TYR A 254 6.99 -1.88 9.93
CA TYR A 254 6.41 -0.74 9.21
C TYR A 254 6.12 0.44 10.14
N TYR A 255 5.58 0.18 11.33
CA TYR A 255 5.39 1.22 12.34
C TYR A 255 6.74 1.85 12.75
N PHE A 256 7.75 1.02 13.07
CA PHE A 256 9.06 1.55 13.45
C PHE A 256 9.74 2.31 12.31
N MET A 257 9.56 1.91 11.06
CA MET A 257 10.04 2.69 9.92
C MET A 257 9.46 4.10 9.92
N MET A 258 8.16 4.24 10.18
CA MET A 258 7.51 5.56 10.27
C MET A 258 8.01 6.35 11.47
N TYR A 259 8.11 5.73 12.64
CA TYR A 259 8.61 6.39 13.84
C TYR A 259 10.07 6.85 13.70
N LEU A 260 10.95 5.98 13.19
CA LEU A 260 12.36 6.32 12.96
C LEU A 260 12.54 7.38 11.86
N ALA A 261 11.57 7.49 10.96
CA ALA A 261 11.56 8.53 9.95
C ALA A 261 11.52 9.95 10.55
N PHE A 262 10.90 10.12 11.70
CA PHE A 262 10.87 11.42 12.37
C PHE A 262 12.27 11.97 12.66
N PHE A 263 13.23 11.11 12.96
CA PHE A 263 14.61 11.51 13.22
C PHE A 263 15.40 11.88 11.97
N SER A 264 14.84 11.64 10.77
CA SER A 264 15.46 12.09 9.51
C SER A 264 15.23 13.56 9.22
N PHE A 265 14.25 14.20 9.88
CA PHE A 265 13.84 15.57 9.59
C PHE A 265 13.62 16.36 10.88
N ALA A 266 14.34 17.48 11.06
CA ALA A 266 14.38 18.21 12.31
C ALA A 266 12.99 18.63 12.85
N PRO A 267 12.05 19.15 12.04
CA PRO A 267 10.72 19.54 12.54
C PRO A 267 9.87 18.40 13.11
N THR A 268 10.17 17.14 12.78
CA THR A 268 9.45 15.96 13.27
C THR A 268 10.22 15.20 14.35
N SER A 269 11.49 15.51 14.58
CA SER A 269 12.40 14.73 15.44
C SER A 269 11.98 14.65 16.92
N GLY A 270 11.17 15.62 17.40
CA GLY A 270 10.61 15.64 18.74
C GLY A 270 9.32 14.84 18.94
N LEU A 271 8.76 14.27 17.87
CA LEU A 271 7.48 13.55 17.93
C LEU A 271 7.64 12.17 18.59
N GLY A 272 6.66 11.84 19.45
CA GLY A 272 6.67 10.59 20.23
C GLY A 272 6.10 9.38 19.47
N LEU A 273 6.09 8.23 20.15
CA LEU A 273 5.61 6.95 19.62
C LEU A 273 4.14 7.00 19.16
N ILE A 274 3.27 7.71 19.90
CA ILE A 274 1.84 7.82 19.56
C ILE A 274 1.67 8.61 18.26
N ALA A 275 2.39 9.73 18.10
CA ALA A 275 2.41 10.47 16.84
C ALA A 275 2.87 9.57 15.67
N GLY A 276 3.91 8.76 15.89
CA GLY A 276 4.36 7.76 14.92
C GLY A 276 3.27 6.78 14.52
N LEU A 277 2.45 6.31 15.47
CA LEU A 277 1.34 5.39 15.20
C LEU A 277 0.22 6.05 14.41
N VAL A 278 -0.14 7.29 14.74
CA VAL A 278 -1.15 8.07 14.00
C VAL A 278 -0.68 8.33 12.57
N VAL A 279 0.53 8.84 12.39
CA VAL A 279 1.09 9.14 11.06
C VAL A 279 1.24 7.86 10.23
N PHE A 280 1.64 6.74 10.84
CA PHE A 280 1.70 5.43 10.18
C PHE A 280 0.32 4.97 9.70
N THR A 281 -0.71 5.11 10.53
CA THR A 281 -2.08 4.73 10.18
C THR A 281 -2.60 5.56 9.01
N PHE A 282 -2.47 6.88 9.07
CA PHE A 282 -2.91 7.78 7.99
C PHE A 282 -2.11 7.55 6.70
N GLY A 283 -0.80 7.37 6.79
CA GLY A 283 0.05 7.04 5.64
C GLY A 283 -0.35 5.71 4.99
N SER A 284 -0.66 4.69 5.81
CA SER A 284 -1.13 3.39 5.32
C SER A 284 -2.47 3.50 4.60
N LEU A 285 -3.41 4.31 5.12
CA LEU A 285 -4.68 4.61 4.44
C LEU A 285 -4.44 5.37 3.13
N GLY A 286 -3.49 6.31 3.10
CA GLY A 286 -3.11 7.06 1.90
C GLY A 286 -2.62 6.17 0.77
N ILE A 287 -1.84 5.13 1.09
CA ILE A 287 -1.35 4.15 0.10
C ILE A 287 -2.47 3.24 -0.42
N LEU A 288 -3.55 3.02 0.35
CA LEU A 288 -4.69 2.23 -0.12
C LEU A 288 -5.47 2.91 -1.25
N ILE A 289 -5.44 4.22 -1.34
CA ILE A 289 -6.10 4.97 -2.42
C ILE A 289 -5.39 4.62 -3.74
N PRO A 290 -6.12 4.25 -4.80
CA PRO A 290 -5.53 3.72 -6.03
C PRO A 290 -4.90 4.83 -6.89
N THR A 291 -3.80 5.40 -6.40
CA THR A 291 -2.92 6.31 -7.13
C THR A 291 -1.54 5.66 -7.29
N PRO A 292 -0.70 6.08 -8.27
CA PRO A 292 0.63 5.50 -8.45
C PRO A 292 1.47 5.60 -7.17
N GLY A 293 1.75 4.45 -6.54
CA GLY A 293 2.51 4.39 -5.29
C GLY A 293 1.89 5.12 -4.09
N GLY A 294 0.61 5.57 -4.17
CA GLY A 294 0.00 6.43 -3.15
C GLY A 294 0.26 7.93 -3.36
N MET A 295 0.76 8.34 -4.54
CA MET A 295 1.11 9.74 -4.83
C MET A 295 -0.08 10.68 -4.57
N GLY A 296 0.17 11.76 -3.87
CA GLY A 296 -0.83 12.76 -3.50
C GLY A 296 -1.64 12.36 -2.27
N SER A 297 -2.32 11.22 -2.29
CA SER A 297 -3.13 10.73 -1.17
C SER A 297 -2.30 10.46 0.10
N TYR A 298 -1.12 9.88 -0.04
CA TYR A 298 -0.15 9.70 1.03
C TYR A 298 0.28 11.05 1.61
N HIS A 299 0.67 12.00 0.74
CA HIS A 299 1.11 13.32 1.17
C HIS A 299 0.03 14.09 1.93
N TYR A 300 -1.21 14.02 1.43
CA TYR A 300 -2.34 14.65 2.10
C TYR A 300 -2.59 14.06 3.49
N LEU A 301 -2.74 12.73 3.60
CA LEU A 301 -3.08 12.08 4.86
C LEU A 301 -1.95 12.16 5.89
N VAL A 302 -0.69 12.03 5.47
CA VAL A 302 0.47 12.23 6.36
C VAL A 302 0.53 13.69 6.82
N GLY A 303 0.24 14.65 5.94
CA GLY A 303 0.18 16.07 6.28
C GLY A 303 -0.87 16.37 7.34
N GLU A 304 -2.09 15.86 7.17
CA GLU A 304 -3.18 16.02 8.16
C GLU A 304 -2.80 15.38 9.51
N ALA A 305 -2.18 14.19 9.49
CA ALA A 305 -1.75 13.52 10.72
C ALA A 305 -0.66 14.31 11.48
N LEU A 306 0.30 14.90 10.77
CA LEU A 306 1.37 15.71 11.36
C LEU A 306 0.86 17.06 11.89
N ALA A 307 -0.13 17.64 11.21
CA ALA A 307 -0.78 18.88 11.67
C ALA A 307 -1.42 18.75 13.05
N MET A 308 -1.95 17.55 13.40
CA MET A 308 -2.48 17.27 14.75
C MET A 308 -1.43 17.44 15.85
N TYR A 309 -0.16 17.30 15.50
CA TYR A 309 0.97 17.43 16.43
C TYR A 309 1.71 18.76 16.27
N GLY A 310 1.09 19.77 15.61
CA GLY A 310 1.63 21.11 15.47
C GLY A 310 2.75 21.27 14.45
N VAL A 311 2.97 20.28 13.58
CA VAL A 311 3.93 20.40 12.47
C VAL A 311 3.31 21.29 11.39
N SER A 312 4.05 22.32 10.94
CA SER A 312 3.56 23.22 9.89
C SER A 312 3.22 22.44 8.61
N GLY A 313 2.25 22.94 7.83
CA GLY A 313 1.85 22.29 6.59
C GLY A 313 3.00 22.13 5.60
N ALA A 314 3.90 23.12 5.49
CA ALA A 314 5.08 23.05 4.66
C ALA A 314 6.08 21.98 5.12
N ASP A 315 6.34 21.89 6.44
CA ASP A 315 7.22 20.87 7.02
C ASP A 315 6.62 19.47 6.89
N ALA A 316 5.32 19.33 7.14
CA ALA A 316 4.60 18.08 6.97
C ALA A 316 4.65 17.57 5.51
N PHE A 317 4.54 18.49 4.54
CA PHE A 317 4.66 18.17 3.13
C PHE A 317 6.10 17.80 2.75
N SER A 318 7.12 18.50 3.29
CA SER A 318 8.54 18.15 3.13
C SER A 318 8.82 16.74 3.68
N PHE A 319 8.37 16.43 4.89
CA PHE A 319 8.51 15.10 5.49
C PHE A 319 7.87 14.01 4.64
N ALA A 320 6.62 14.22 4.19
CA ALA A 320 5.93 13.27 3.33
C ALA A 320 6.68 13.02 2.02
N ASN A 321 7.27 14.06 1.41
CA ASN A 321 8.11 13.93 0.21
C ASN A 321 9.40 13.16 0.50
N ILE A 322 10.12 13.46 1.59
CA ILE A 322 11.34 12.72 1.98
C ILE A 322 11.04 11.22 2.06
N MET A 323 9.97 10.85 2.76
CA MET A 323 9.57 9.46 2.93
C MET A 323 9.11 8.80 1.63
N PHE A 324 8.28 9.51 0.87
CA PHE A 324 7.76 9.00 -0.40
C PHE A 324 8.88 8.74 -1.41
N PHE A 325 9.77 9.71 -1.60
CA PHE A 325 10.90 9.55 -2.52
C PHE A 325 11.86 8.46 -2.05
N SER A 326 12.16 8.40 -0.76
CA SER A 326 13.10 7.40 -0.22
C SER A 326 12.58 5.98 -0.38
N ILE A 327 11.35 5.69 0.04
CA ILE A 327 10.81 4.32 0.06
C ILE A 327 10.05 4.00 -1.22
N GLN A 328 9.08 4.83 -1.61
CA GLN A 328 8.19 4.48 -2.73
C GLN A 328 8.87 4.64 -4.09
N ILE A 329 9.81 5.57 -4.23
CA ILE A 329 10.50 5.80 -5.50
C ILE A 329 11.86 5.10 -5.51
N PHE A 330 12.80 5.57 -4.68
CA PHE A 330 14.20 5.19 -4.77
C PHE A 330 14.43 3.69 -4.52
N VAL A 331 13.94 3.16 -3.39
CA VAL A 331 14.13 1.74 -3.04
C VAL A 331 13.44 0.83 -4.05
N ASN A 332 12.20 1.16 -4.45
CA ASN A 332 11.45 0.31 -5.36
C ASN A 332 12.03 0.32 -6.78
N ILE A 333 12.54 1.46 -7.25
CA ILE A 333 13.23 1.53 -8.56
C ILE A 333 14.51 0.70 -8.50
N ILE A 334 15.37 0.90 -7.51
CA ILE A 334 16.67 0.20 -7.46
C ILE A 334 16.45 -1.30 -7.34
N PHE A 335 15.80 -1.76 -6.26
CA PHE A 335 15.70 -3.18 -5.99
C PHE A 335 14.73 -3.90 -6.93
N GLY A 336 13.69 -3.22 -7.41
CA GLY A 336 12.81 -3.74 -8.43
C GLY A 336 13.50 -3.92 -9.78
N SER A 337 14.33 -2.94 -10.19
CA SER A 337 15.13 -3.06 -11.43
C SER A 337 16.21 -4.13 -11.32
N ILE A 338 16.91 -4.20 -10.18
CA ILE A 338 17.88 -5.28 -9.92
C ILE A 338 17.18 -6.64 -10.02
N ALA A 339 16.03 -6.81 -9.39
CA ALA A 339 15.27 -8.06 -9.46
C ALA A 339 14.80 -8.37 -10.88
N LEU A 340 14.36 -7.37 -11.65
CA LEU A 340 13.92 -7.54 -13.04
C LEU A 340 15.04 -8.03 -13.95
N ILE A 341 16.28 -7.63 -13.69
CA ILE A 341 17.47 -8.04 -14.44
C ILE A 341 17.98 -9.42 -13.95
N LEU A 342 18.06 -9.61 -12.63
CA LEU A 342 18.67 -10.80 -12.05
C LEU A 342 17.79 -12.05 -12.16
N LEU A 343 16.47 -11.95 -11.96
CA LEU A 343 15.61 -13.13 -11.96
C LEU A 343 15.64 -13.93 -13.27
N PRO A 344 15.57 -13.31 -14.47
CA PRO A 344 15.73 -14.06 -15.72
C PRO A 344 17.08 -14.76 -15.83
N LEU A 345 18.17 -14.13 -15.34
CA LEU A 345 19.51 -14.71 -15.38
C LEU A 345 19.63 -15.95 -14.48
N LEU A 346 19.05 -15.87 -13.27
CA LEU A 346 19.08 -16.95 -12.28
C LEU A 346 18.10 -18.11 -12.59
N ASN A 347 17.23 -17.94 -13.58
CA ASN A 347 16.23 -18.91 -14.01
C ASN A 347 16.39 -19.38 -15.47
N LYS A 348 17.52 -19.05 -16.13
CA LYS A 348 17.79 -19.41 -17.54
C LYS A 348 17.90 -20.92 -17.79
N GLU A 349 18.23 -21.71 -16.77
CA GLU A 349 18.48 -23.15 -16.89
C GLU A 349 17.25 -24.01 -16.51
N ARG A 350 16.07 -23.40 -16.44
CA ARG A 350 14.81 -24.12 -16.17
C ARG A 350 13.82 -24.05 -17.31
#